data_713bd8c6f8de6eda9ba4cebba5535eee
#
_entry.id   713bd8c6f8de6eda9ba4cebba5535eee
#
_cell.length_a   1.000
_cell.length_b   1.000
_cell.length_c   1.000
_cell.angle_alpha   90.00
_cell.angle_beta   90.00
_cell.angle_gamma   90.00
#
_symmetry.space_group_name_H-M   'P 1'
#
loop_
_entity.id
_entity.type
_entity.pdbx_description
1 polymer ?
#
loop_
_entity_poly.entity_id
_entity_poly.type
_entity_poly.pdbx_seq_one_letter_code
_entity_poly.pdbx_strand_id
1 'polypeptide(L)'
;MQTVTIGIPSFNEMNNIEALLNSIMTGDNSGFEILEIIISDDSTDATPTIVENFSKFNKEYKIQLLHHDSRRGAANAWNEIISNASGNVIVFYDADVIPASNCTKELISHISNNVGICASNPKPIPGNGMATNGSMFTSKWLESVRVRQLSQYTVMGRGLAVQSNVAKKIKIPRDIIAIDLYLQNVVINLGYEIVYDPSAIVHFRPANTLEDFASQVLRANNGHKQVTSIYGKTEHHLNYKIALFEGLRNVVKDPIGAASVFLCCLMIPYYKWRIRDLNSPLWHTALSTKNT
;
A
#
# COMPACT_ATOMS: atom_id res chain seq x y z
N MET A 1 -16.29 1.10 21.82
CA MET A 1 -16.31 1.11 20.36
C MET A 1 -14.95 1.54 19.90
N GLN A 2 -14.37 0.92 18.89
CA GLN A 2 -13.06 1.26 18.37
C GLN A 2 -13.16 2.55 17.54
N THR A 3 -12.21 3.48 17.72
CA THR A 3 -12.19 4.73 16.96
C THR A 3 -11.06 4.70 15.92
N VAL A 4 -11.33 5.18 14.72
CA VAL A 4 -10.45 5.05 13.55
C VAL A 4 -10.12 6.42 12.97
N THR A 5 -8.84 6.65 12.68
CA THR A 5 -8.39 7.66 11.75
C THR A 5 -8.06 7.00 10.42
N ILE A 6 -8.66 7.47 9.32
CA ILE A 6 -8.23 7.06 7.98
C ILE A 6 -7.11 7.99 7.52
N GLY A 7 -5.97 7.44 7.13
CA GLY A 7 -4.82 8.18 6.65
C GLY A 7 -4.57 7.93 5.16
N ILE A 8 -4.47 9.00 4.37
CA ILE A 8 -4.27 8.92 2.90
C ILE A 8 -3.09 9.80 2.52
N PRO A 9 -1.91 9.22 2.24
CA PRO A 9 -0.83 9.95 1.58
C PRO A 9 -1.18 10.15 0.11
N SER A 10 -1.09 11.37 -0.41
CA SER A 10 -1.51 11.72 -1.77
C SER A 10 -0.45 12.49 -2.53
N PHE A 11 -0.32 12.19 -3.84
CA PHE A 11 0.48 12.97 -4.79
C PHE A 11 -0.04 12.79 -6.22
N ASN A 12 -0.70 13.82 -6.78
CA ASN A 12 -1.25 13.84 -8.14
C ASN A 12 -2.24 12.68 -8.38
N GLU A 13 -3.32 12.65 -7.62
CA GLU A 13 -4.36 11.59 -7.65
C GLU A 13 -5.75 12.13 -8.02
N MET A 14 -5.81 13.19 -8.83
CA MET A 14 -7.07 13.84 -9.20
C MET A 14 -8.12 12.89 -9.83
N ASN A 15 -7.67 11.80 -10.46
CA ASN A 15 -8.56 10.80 -11.08
C ASN A 15 -8.97 9.66 -10.14
N ASN A 16 -8.35 9.55 -8.95
CA ASN A 16 -8.54 8.41 -8.05
C ASN A 16 -9.11 8.80 -6.70
N ILE A 17 -8.72 9.95 -6.15
CA ILE A 17 -8.98 10.32 -4.76
C ILE A 17 -10.48 10.33 -4.41
N GLU A 18 -11.35 10.80 -5.31
CA GLU A 18 -12.78 10.85 -5.08
C GLU A 18 -13.39 9.44 -4.99
N ALA A 19 -12.94 8.51 -5.85
CA ALA A 19 -13.39 7.12 -5.82
C ALA A 19 -12.99 6.42 -4.51
N LEU A 20 -11.77 6.67 -4.01
CA LEU A 20 -11.33 6.18 -2.71
C LEU A 20 -12.20 6.74 -1.58
N LEU A 21 -12.40 8.05 -1.51
CA LEU A 21 -13.22 8.69 -0.46
C LEU A 21 -14.66 8.16 -0.47
N ASN A 22 -15.27 8.04 -1.64
CA ASN A 22 -16.59 7.44 -1.79
C ASN A 22 -16.64 5.99 -1.29
N SER A 23 -15.64 5.17 -1.62
CA SER A 23 -15.59 3.76 -1.18
C SER A 23 -15.45 3.61 0.34
N ILE A 24 -14.72 4.52 1.00
CA ILE A 24 -14.60 4.56 2.46
C ILE A 24 -15.94 4.92 3.10
N MET A 25 -16.62 5.93 2.59
CA MET A 25 -17.90 6.41 3.16
C MET A 25 -19.04 5.43 2.96
N THR A 26 -19.10 4.77 1.80
CA THR A 26 -20.15 3.79 1.47
C THR A 26 -19.83 2.37 2.00
N GLY A 27 -18.70 2.20 2.66
CA GLY A 27 -18.28 0.93 3.26
C GLY A 27 -19.13 0.51 4.45
N ASP A 28 -18.98 -0.75 4.89
CA ASP A 28 -19.56 -1.24 6.14
C ASP A 28 -18.75 -0.70 7.34
N ASN A 29 -19.20 0.45 7.84
CA ASN A 29 -18.63 1.12 8.99
C ASN A 29 -19.31 0.70 10.31
N SER A 30 -20.02 -0.43 10.33
CA SER A 30 -20.68 -0.95 11.54
C SER A 30 -19.66 -1.50 12.55
N GLY A 31 -19.81 -1.15 13.83
CA GLY A 31 -18.97 -1.66 14.93
C GLY A 31 -17.76 -0.80 15.28
N PHE A 32 -17.49 0.28 14.52
CA PHE A 32 -16.44 1.26 14.82
C PHE A 32 -16.89 2.67 14.41
N GLU A 33 -16.12 3.66 14.80
CA GLU A 33 -16.37 5.08 14.47
C GLU A 33 -15.18 5.65 13.71
N ILE A 34 -15.40 6.22 12.51
CA ILE A 34 -14.42 7.02 11.81
C ILE A 34 -14.44 8.42 12.42
N LEU A 35 -13.42 8.75 13.23
CA LEU A 35 -13.30 10.07 13.83
C LEU A 35 -12.92 11.13 12.80
N GLU A 36 -12.05 10.75 11.85
CA GLU A 36 -11.51 11.68 10.86
C GLU A 36 -10.86 10.93 9.70
N ILE A 37 -10.78 11.64 8.57
CA ILE A 37 -10.00 11.26 7.39
C ILE A 37 -8.93 12.33 7.20
N ILE A 38 -7.66 11.96 7.31
CA ILE A 38 -6.51 12.87 7.15
C ILE A 38 -5.84 12.56 5.82
N ILE A 39 -5.81 13.57 4.94
CA ILE A 39 -5.13 13.48 3.64
C ILE A 39 -3.89 14.37 3.72
N SER A 40 -2.70 13.77 3.67
CA SER A 40 -1.44 14.52 3.54
C SER A 40 -1.04 14.52 2.07
N ASP A 41 -1.13 15.69 1.46
CA ASP A 41 -1.09 15.89 0.02
C ASP A 41 0.06 16.80 -0.41
N ASP A 42 0.87 16.31 -1.33
CA ASP A 42 1.97 17.07 -1.97
C ASP A 42 1.68 17.34 -3.46
N SER A 43 0.39 17.30 -3.90
CA SER A 43 -0.02 17.36 -5.31
C SER A 43 0.16 18.74 -5.93
N THR A 44 0.37 18.73 -7.24
CA THR A 44 0.42 19.93 -8.10
C THR A 44 -0.73 19.98 -9.11
N ASP A 45 -1.60 18.95 -9.10
CA ASP A 45 -2.80 18.84 -9.95
C ASP A 45 -4.07 19.28 -9.19
N ALA A 46 -5.24 18.90 -9.67
CA ALA A 46 -6.53 19.26 -9.06
C ALA A 46 -6.88 18.45 -7.80
N THR A 47 -6.03 17.54 -7.32
CA THR A 47 -6.30 16.68 -6.15
C THR A 47 -6.78 17.48 -4.92
N PRO A 48 -6.07 18.58 -4.48
CA PRO A 48 -6.50 19.35 -3.31
C PRO A 48 -7.92 19.94 -3.48
N THR A 49 -8.20 20.50 -4.65
CA THR A 49 -9.50 21.09 -4.96
C THR A 49 -10.62 20.05 -4.91
N ILE A 50 -10.38 18.83 -5.41
CA ILE A 50 -11.35 17.73 -5.35
C ILE A 50 -11.63 17.35 -3.90
N VAL A 51 -10.61 17.22 -3.05
CA VAL A 51 -10.74 16.88 -1.63
C VAL A 51 -11.52 17.98 -0.88
N GLU A 52 -11.20 19.26 -1.12
CA GLU A 52 -11.91 20.38 -0.51
C GLU A 52 -13.39 20.40 -0.89
N ASN A 53 -13.71 20.21 -2.16
CA ASN A 53 -15.10 20.15 -2.62
C ASN A 53 -15.81 18.94 -2.03
N PHE A 54 -15.18 17.78 -2.01
CA PHE A 54 -15.73 16.57 -1.39
C PHE A 54 -16.06 16.79 0.09
N SER A 55 -15.16 17.42 0.85
CA SER A 55 -15.38 17.75 2.27
C SER A 55 -16.55 18.72 2.50
N LYS A 56 -16.79 19.68 1.57
CA LYS A 56 -17.92 20.62 1.68
C LYS A 56 -19.27 19.92 1.56
N PHE A 57 -19.36 18.85 0.77
CA PHE A 57 -20.59 18.09 0.53
C PHE A 57 -20.83 16.96 1.54
N ASN A 58 -19.77 16.49 2.23
CA ASN A 58 -19.82 15.35 3.17
C ASN A 58 -19.44 15.80 4.59
N LYS A 59 -20.24 16.71 5.17
CA LYS A 59 -19.95 17.35 6.47
C LYS A 59 -20.10 16.43 7.68
N GLU A 60 -20.69 15.26 7.51
CA GLU A 60 -20.80 14.21 8.53
C GLU A 60 -19.44 13.57 8.87
N TYR A 61 -18.47 13.68 7.97
CA TYR A 61 -17.10 13.22 8.18
C TYR A 61 -16.15 14.41 8.38
N LYS A 62 -15.32 14.33 9.40
CA LYS A 62 -14.23 15.29 9.59
C LYS A 62 -13.10 14.95 8.61
N ILE A 63 -13.08 15.61 7.44
CA ILE A 63 -12.01 15.46 6.44
C ILE A 63 -11.03 16.61 6.62
N GLN A 64 -9.77 16.26 6.86
CA GLN A 64 -8.67 17.20 7.04
C GLN A 64 -7.66 17.05 5.89
N LEU A 65 -7.54 18.08 5.07
CA LEU A 65 -6.53 18.19 4.03
C LEU A 65 -5.30 18.94 4.57
N LEU A 66 -4.15 18.28 4.54
CA LEU A 66 -2.84 18.86 4.86
C LEU A 66 -2.06 18.98 3.54
N HIS A 67 -2.30 20.09 2.82
CA HIS A 67 -1.70 20.32 1.52
C HIS A 67 -0.38 21.08 1.62
N HIS A 68 0.58 20.74 0.75
CA HIS A 68 1.90 21.34 0.68
C HIS A 68 2.29 21.65 -0.77
N ASP A 69 2.86 22.86 -0.97
CA ASP A 69 3.27 23.36 -2.30
C ASP A 69 4.48 22.61 -2.90
N SER A 70 5.17 21.79 -2.10
CA SER A 70 6.34 21.05 -2.55
C SER A 70 6.25 19.56 -2.18
N ARG A 71 6.75 18.71 -3.07
CA ARG A 71 6.80 17.28 -2.86
C ARG A 71 7.77 16.90 -1.75
N ARG A 72 7.25 16.42 -0.62
CA ARG A 72 8.01 16.02 0.57
C ARG A 72 8.24 14.51 0.66
N GLY A 73 7.44 13.74 -0.09
CA GLY A 73 7.52 12.29 -0.20
C GLY A 73 6.69 11.53 0.83
N ALA A 74 6.44 10.26 0.52
CA ALA A 74 5.51 9.42 1.27
C ALA A 74 5.86 9.26 2.76
N ALA A 75 7.13 9.16 3.12
CA ALA A 75 7.55 9.05 4.54
C ALA A 75 7.14 10.27 5.38
N ASN A 76 7.22 11.48 4.80
CA ASN A 76 6.76 12.69 5.49
C ASN A 76 5.23 12.69 5.63
N ALA A 77 4.50 12.31 4.57
CA ALA A 77 3.04 12.21 4.61
C ALA A 77 2.57 11.21 5.67
N TRP A 78 3.19 10.02 5.75
CA TRP A 78 2.87 9.05 6.78
C TRP A 78 3.15 9.57 8.20
N ASN A 79 4.31 10.18 8.45
CA ASN A 79 4.65 10.76 9.75
C ASN A 79 3.66 11.87 10.14
N GLU A 80 3.25 12.71 9.20
CA GLU A 80 2.29 13.79 9.42
C GLU A 80 0.90 13.23 9.77
N ILE A 81 0.42 12.23 9.06
CA ILE A 81 -0.83 11.53 9.39
C ILE A 81 -0.75 10.93 10.79
N ILE A 82 0.33 10.19 11.11
CA ILE A 82 0.53 9.56 12.42
C ILE A 82 0.50 10.59 13.54
N SER A 83 1.13 11.75 13.34
CA SER A 83 1.20 12.81 14.37
C SER A 83 -0.14 13.49 14.61
N ASN A 84 -1.00 13.60 13.60
CA ASN A 84 -2.31 14.26 13.69
C ASN A 84 -3.46 13.29 14.02
N ALA A 85 -3.24 11.97 13.93
CA ALA A 85 -4.28 10.97 14.15
C ALA A 85 -4.80 10.96 15.60
N SER A 86 -6.13 10.98 15.77
CA SER A 86 -6.81 10.94 17.08
C SER A 86 -7.41 9.57 17.39
N GLY A 87 -7.66 8.72 16.38
CA GLY A 87 -8.24 7.39 16.54
C GLY A 87 -7.32 6.40 17.27
N ASN A 88 -7.91 5.38 17.87
CA ASN A 88 -7.16 4.28 18.50
C ASN A 88 -6.43 3.41 17.47
N VAL A 89 -6.95 3.37 16.25
CA VAL A 89 -6.37 2.69 15.11
C VAL A 89 -6.22 3.68 13.96
N ILE A 90 -5.11 3.62 13.24
CA ILE A 90 -4.91 4.36 12.00
C ILE A 90 -5.01 3.34 10.85
N VAL A 91 -5.93 3.58 9.92
CA VAL A 91 -6.03 2.78 8.69
C VAL A 91 -5.46 3.61 7.54
N PHE A 92 -4.38 3.13 6.95
CA PHE A 92 -3.77 3.75 5.78
C PHE A 92 -4.31 3.13 4.50
N TYR A 93 -4.63 3.97 3.53
CA TYR A 93 -4.92 3.59 2.15
C TYR A 93 -4.06 4.42 1.19
N ASP A 94 -3.49 3.78 0.16
CA ASP A 94 -2.93 4.52 -0.97
C ASP A 94 -4.06 5.27 -1.69
N ALA A 95 -3.76 6.43 -2.26
CA ALA A 95 -4.80 7.29 -2.86
C ALA A 95 -5.35 6.75 -4.20
N ASP A 96 -4.73 5.69 -4.78
CA ASP A 96 -5.09 5.04 -6.04
C ASP A 96 -5.77 3.67 -5.87
N VAL A 97 -6.35 3.41 -4.70
CA VAL A 97 -7.03 2.13 -4.40
C VAL A 97 -8.52 2.30 -4.13
N ILE A 98 -9.25 1.18 -4.20
CA ILE A 98 -10.67 1.08 -3.87
C ILE A 98 -10.85 -0.06 -2.87
N PRO A 99 -10.98 0.21 -1.56
CA PRO A 99 -11.29 -0.81 -0.57
C PRO A 99 -12.68 -1.41 -0.81
N ALA A 100 -12.80 -2.73 -0.63
CA ALA A 100 -14.11 -3.39 -0.59
C ALA A 100 -14.90 -2.90 0.63
N SER A 101 -16.22 -3.01 0.58
CA SER A 101 -17.11 -2.40 1.59
C SER A 101 -16.79 -2.82 3.04
N ASN A 102 -16.33 -4.05 3.27
CA ASN A 102 -15.96 -4.56 4.59
C ASN A 102 -14.48 -4.39 4.93
N CYS A 103 -13.65 -3.85 4.03
CA CYS A 103 -12.20 -3.86 4.17
C CYS A 103 -11.72 -3.18 5.45
N THR A 104 -12.19 -1.97 5.75
CA THR A 104 -11.82 -1.24 6.99
C THR A 104 -12.18 -2.04 8.23
N LYS A 105 -13.39 -2.61 8.26
CA LYS A 105 -13.88 -3.43 9.37
C LYS A 105 -13.02 -4.67 9.61
N GLU A 106 -12.68 -5.39 8.56
CA GLU A 106 -11.80 -6.56 8.65
C GLU A 106 -10.40 -6.17 9.16
N LEU A 107 -9.81 -5.12 8.60
CA LEU A 107 -8.49 -4.65 9.04
C LEU A 107 -8.44 -4.33 10.53
N ILE A 108 -9.43 -3.60 11.04
CA ILE A 108 -9.44 -3.17 12.44
C ILE A 108 -9.82 -4.30 13.41
N SER A 109 -10.56 -5.31 12.95
CA SER A 109 -11.02 -6.43 13.79
C SER A 109 -9.86 -7.23 14.39
N HIS A 110 -8.71 -7.26 13.72
CA HIS A 110 -7.51 -7.95 14.17
C HIS A 110 -6.64 -7.11 15.11
N ILE A 111 -6.82 -5.78 15.14
CA ILE A 111 -6.01 -4.92 16.00
C ILE A 111 -6.37 -5.16 17.47
N SER A 112 -5.38 -5.59 18.24
CA SER A 112 -5.50 -5.95 19.64
C SER A 112 -4.23 -5.58 20.42
N ASN A 113 -4.17 -5.87 21.71
CA ASN A 113 -3.00 -5.57 22.54
C ASN A 113 -1.68 -6.16 21.98
N ASN A 114 -1.74 -7.30 21.31
CA ASN A 114 -0.56 -8.00 20.78
C ASN A 114 -0.36 -7.76 19.28
N VAL A 115 -1.41 -7.40 18.54
CA VAL A 115 -1.35 -7.18 17.09
C VAL A 115 -1.16 -5.70 16.79
N GLY A 116 0.02 -5.34 16.31
CA GLY A 116 0.38 -3.96 15.97
C GLY A 116 -0.05 -3.54 14.58
N ILE A 117 -0.06 -4.46 13.61
CA ILE A 117 -0.47 -4.20 12.21
C ILE A 117 -1.35 -5.32 11.71
N CYS A 118 -2.41 -4.95 10.97
CA CYS A 118 -3.16 -5.85 10.09
C CYS A 118 -3.02 -5.37 8.64
N ALA A 119 -2.58 -6.25 7.75
CA ALA A 119 -2.38 -5.98 6.33
C ALA A 119 -3.55 -6.49 5.49
N SER A 120 -3.94 -5.70 4.48
CA SER A 120 -4.98 -6.04 3.51
C SER A 120 -4.51 -7.05 2.46
N ASN A 121 -5.48 -7.54 1.69
CA ASN A 121 -5.29 -8.35 0.51
C ASN A 121 -5.48 -7.54 -0.78
N PRO A 122 -4.40 -7.00 -1.39
CA PRO A 122 -4.51 -6.25 -2.63
C PRO A 122 -4.92 -7.16 -3.79
N LYS A 123 -6.01 -6.80 -4.47
CA LYS A 123 -6.55 -7.47 -5.66
C LYS A 123 -6.44 -6.56 -6.87
N PRO A 124 -5.74 -6.97 -7.93
CA PRO A 124 -5.68 -6.19 -9.16
C PRO A 124 -7.05 -6.16 -9.84
N ILE A 125 -7.46 -4.98 -10.32
CA ILE A 125 -8.60 -4.85 -11.20
C ILE A 125 -8.23 -5.49 -12.55
N PRO A 126 -9.10 -6.33 -13.12
CA PRO A 126 -8.85 -6.96 -14.42
C PRO A 126 -8.57 -5.93 -15.52
N GLY A 127 -7.61 -6.22 -16.37
CA GLY A 127 -7.23 -5.39 -17.51
C GLY A 127 -6.51 -6.21 -18.56
N ASN A 128 -6.11 -5.56 -19.65
CA ASN A 128 -5.47 -6.20 -20.79
C ASN A 128 -4.06 -5.67 -21.02
N GLY A 129 -3.21 -6.48 -21.61
CA GLY A 129 -1.84 -6.13 -21.96
C GLY A 129 -0.79 -6.92 -21.19
N MET A 130 0.42 -6.97 -21.75
CA MET A 130 1.51 -7.79 -21.20
C MET A 130 1.91 -7.37 -19.79
N ALA A 131 2.10 -6.08 -19.54
CA ALA A 131 2.45 -5.56 -18.22
C ALA A 131 1.34 -5.81 -17.19
N THR A 132 0.07 -5.63 -17.60
CA THR A 132 -1.10 -5.91 -16.76
C THR A 132 -1.19 -7.38 -16.39
N ASN A 133 -1.05 -8.29 -17.38
CA ASN A 133 -1.06 -9.73 -17.13
C ASN A 133 0.08 -10.15 -16.19
N GLY A 134 1.28 -9.57 -16.39
CA GLY A 134 2.42 -9.79 -15.50
C GLY A 134 2.16 -9.31 -14.07
N SER A 135 1.60 -8.12 -13.91
CA SER A 135 1.23 -7.57 -12.59
C SER A 135 0.15 -8.41 -11.90
N MET A 136 -0.87 -8.85 -12.66
CA MET A 136 -1.93 -9.71 -12.13
C MET A 136 -1.41 -11.08 -11.70
N PHE A 137 -0.54 -11.70 -12.50
CA PHE A 137 0.12 -12.95 -12.12
C PHE A 137 0.95 -12.80 -10.85
N THR A 138 1.78 -11.75 -10.77
CA THR A 138 2.61 -11.46 -9.59
C THR A 138 1.75 -11.29 -8.35
N SER A 139 0.63 -10.57 -8.44
CA SER A 139 -0.30 -10.37 -7.32
C SER A 139 -0.92 -11.68 -6.85
N LYS A 140 -1.37 -12.55 -7.76
CA LYS A 140 -1.92 -13.88 -7.43
C LYS A 140 -0.87 -14.79 -6.78
N TRP A 141 0.35 -14.75 -7.30
CA TRP A 141 1.46 -15.51 -6.72
C TRP A 141 1.77 -15.05 -5.30
N LEU A 142 1.93 -13.75 -5.08
CA LEU A 142 2.20 -13.18 -3.76
C LEU A 142 1.06 -13.45 -2.78
N GLU A 143 -0.19 -13.41 -3.21
CA GLU A 143 -1.33 -13.79 -2.39
C GLU A 143 -1.25 -15.26 -1.96
N SER A 144 -0.99 -16.18 -2.90
CA SER A 144 -0.88 -17.61 -2.59
C SER A 144 0.26 -17.93 -1.62
N VAL A 145 1.35 -17.15 -1.67
CA VAL A 145 2.46 -17.24 -0.70
C VAL A 145 2.04 -16.71 0.67
N ARG A 146 1.33 -15.56 0.74
CA ARG A 146 0.88 -14.96 2.01
C ARG A 146 -0.11 -15.84 2.75
N VAL A 147 -1.07 -16.42 2.04
CA VAL A 147 -2.08 -17.32 2.65
C VAL A 147 -1.43 -18.57 3.26
N ARG A 148 -0.31 -19.05 2.71
CA ARG A 148 0.39 -20.22 3.23
C ARG A 148 1.41 -19.93 4.30
N GLN A 149 1.93 -18.76 4.33
CA GLN A 149 2.91 -18.33 5.32
C GLN A 149 2.34 -17.22 6.15
N LEU A 150 2.54 -17.36 7.40
CA LEU A 150 2.30 -16.36 8.39
C LEU A 150 2.42 -14.95 7.79
N SER A 151 1.41 -14.18 8.01
CA SER A 151 1.23 -12.76 7.74
C SER A 151 2.46 -11.85 7.94
N GLN A 152 3.51 -12.38 8.55
CA GLN A 152 4.77 -11.69 8.89
C GLN A 152 5.62 -11.26 7.69
N TYR A 153 5.32 -11.73 6.46
CA TYR A 153 6.27 -11.62 5.35
C TYR A 153 6.00 -10.48 4.37
N THR A 154 4.81 -9.94 4.35
CA THR A 154 4.52 -8.90 3.37
C THR A 154 3.33 -8.05 3.78
N VAL A 155 3.57 -7.10 4.65
CA VAL A 155 2.69 -5.94 4.72
C VAL A 155 2.81 -5.23 3.38
N MET A 156 1.70 -4.98 2.72
CA MET A 156 1.66 -4.15 1.52
C MET A 156 0.96 -2.84 1.84
N GLY A 157 1.59 -1.73 1.48
CA GLY A 157 1.15 -0.40 1.84
C GLY A 157 -0.18 0.05 1.24
N ARG A 158 -0.77 -0.72 0.32
CA ARG A 158 -2.04 -0.38 -0.35
C ARG A 158 -3.24 -0.26 0.58
N GLY A 159 -3.22 -0.98 1.68
CA GLY A 159 -4.20 -0.88 2.76
C GLY A 159 -3.68 -1.62 3.98
N LEU A 160 -3.60 -0.96 5.13
CA LEU A 160 -3.23 -1.57 6.40
C LEU A 160 -3.83 -0.81 7.57
N ALA A 161 -4.11 -1.51 8.66
CA ALA A 161 -4.40 -0.92 9.95
C ALA A 161 -3.18 -1.02 10.86
N VAL A 162 -2.91 0.03 11.61
CA VAL A 162 -1.87 0.06 12.63
C VAL A 162 -2.43 0.60 13.95
N GLN A 163 -2.03 0.00 15.06
CA GLN A 163 -2.38 0.49 16.38
C GLN A 163 -1.77 1.88 16.62
N SER A 164 -2.58 2.88 16.95
CA SER A 164 -2.16 4.29 17.01
C SER A 164 -1.03 4.53 18.03
N ASN A 165 -1.12 3.89 19.22
CA ASN A 165 -0.08 3.98 20.24
C ASN A 165 1.25 3.34 19.82
N VAL A 166 1.23 2.36 18.90
CA VAL A 166 2.43 1.76 18.30
C VAL A 166 2.97 2.69 17.23
N ALA A 167 2.12 3.14 16.29
CA ALA A 167 2.50 4.03 15.21
C ALA A 167 3.16 5.32 15.74
N LYS A 168 2.61 5.93 16.79
CA LYS A 168 3.14 7.17 17.42
C LYS A 168 4.52 7.03 18.05
N LYS A 169 4.99 5.79 18.30
CA LYS A 169 6.37 5.53 18.76
C LYS A 169 7.37 5.46 17.60
N ILE A 170 6.87 5.44 16.36
CA ILE A 170 7.67 5.22 15.16
C ILE A 170 7.84 6.56 14.43
N LYS A 171 9.10 6.88 14.11
CA LYS A 171 9.43 7.97 13.19
C LYS A 171 10.04 7.35 11.93
N ILE A 172 9.34 7.47 10.82
CA ILE A 172 9.80 6.94 9.53
C ILE A 172 10.89 7.87 8.98
N PRO A 173 12.11 7.39 8.72
CA PRO A 173 13.16 8.19 8.09
C PRO A 173 12.72 8.66 6.68
N ARG A 174 13.14 9.89 6.31
CA ARG A 174 12.69 10.52 5.05
C ARG A 174 13.16 9.80 3.78
N ASP A 175 14.23 9.04 3.89
CA ASP A 175 14.87 8.32 2.80
C ASP A 175 14.35 6.89 2.61
N ILE A 176 13.40 6.44 3.43
CA ILE A 176 12.83 5.10 3.31
C ILE A 176 11.98 4.98 2.04
N ILE A 177 12.31 3.97 1.22
CA ILE A 177 11.62 3.65 -0.04
C ILE A 177 10.41 2.74 0.20
N ALA A 178 10.57 1.68 1.01
CA ALA A 178 9.53 0.70 1.34
C ALA A 178 9.04 0.94 2.77
N ILE A 179 8.09 1.88 2.91
CA ILE A 179 7.56 2.31 4.21
C ILE A 179 6.85 1.16 4.92
N ASP A 180 6.05 0.41 4.19
CA ASP A 180 5.31 -0.77 4.65
C ASP A 180 6.24 -1.82 5.25
N LEU A 181 7.31 -2.17 4.54
CA LEU A 181 8.32 -3.11 5.02
C LEU A 181 9.13 -2.55 6.21
N TYR A 182 9.42 -1.25 6.20
CA TYR A 182 10.06 -0.59 7.33
C TYR A 182 9.19 -0.67 8.58
N LEU A 183 7.92 -0.28 8.48
CA LEU A 183 6.96 -0.34 9.59
C LEU A 183 6.80 -1.77 10.12
N GLN A 184 6.68 -2.76 9.23
CA GLN A 184 6.63 -4.16 9.61
C GLN A 184 7.80 -4.54 10.52
N ASN A 185 9.03 -4.22 10.13
CA ASN A 185 10.22 -4.57 10.90
C ASN A 185 10.26 -3.83 12.25
N VAL A 186 9.92 -2.55 12.28
CA VAL A 186 9.89 -1.78 13.55
C VAL A 186 8.84 -2.37 14.50
N VAL A 187 7.64 -2.66 14.00
CA VAL A 187 6.53 -3.18 14.83
C VAL A 187 6.87 -4.56 15.42
N ILE A 188 7.50 -5.44 14.62
CA ILE A 188 8.00 -6.73 15.11
C ILE A 188 9.08 -6.53 16.18
N ASN A 189 10.03 -5.62 15.96
CA ASN A 189 11.09 -5.33 16.94
C ASN A 189 10.55 -4.71 18.24
N LEU A 190 9.39 -4.06 18.20
CA LEU A 190 8.67 -3.59 19.38
C LEU A 190 7.89 -4.70 20.11
N GLY A 191 7.94 -5.95 19.62
CA GLY A 191 7.31 -7.12 20.22
C GLY A 191 5.84 -7.34 19.84
N TYR A 192 5.34 -6.67 18.80
CA TYR A 192 3.97 -6.85 18.32
C TYR A 192 3.90 -7.84 17.16
N GLU A 193 2.77 -8.49 17.06
CA GLU A 193 2.43 -9.38 15.95
C GLU A 193 1.91 -8.58 14.74
N ILE A 194 2.06 -9.20 13.57
CA ILE A 194 1.51 -8.71 12.29
C ILE A 194 0.58 -9.76 11.72
N VAL A 195 -0.62 -9.33 11.34
CA VAL A 195 -1.65 -10.18 10.74
C VAL A 195 -1.85 -9.78 9.27
N TYR A 196 -2.07 -10.77 8.41
CA TYR A 196 -2.57 -10.60 7.05
C TYR A 196 -3.99 -11.14 6.99
N ASP A 197 -4.94 -10.31 6.57
CA ASP A 197 -6.33 -10.75 6.40
C ASP A 197 -6.68 -10.90 4.92
N PRO A 198 -6.90 -12.13 4.41
CA PRO A 198 -7.29 -12.35 3.03
C PRO A 198 -8.69 -11.81 2.68
N SER A 199 -9.55 -11.52 3.67
CA SER A 199 -10.89 -10.95 3.47
C SER A 199 -10.89 -9.42 3.41
N ALA A 200 -9.86 -8.76 3.94
CA ALA A 200 -9.67 -7.31 3.86
C ALA A 200 -9.20 -6.90 2.45
N ILE A 201 -10.10 -6.95 1.47
CA ILE A 201 -9.77 -6.75 0.06
C ILE A 201 -9.63 -5.27 -0.27
N VAL A 202 -8.54 -4.94 -0.99
CA VAL A 202 -8.29 -3.62 -1.56
C VAL A 202 -8.02 -3.77 -3.05
N HIS A 203 -8.88 -3.18 -3.88
CA HIS A 203 -8.71 -3.20 -5.33
C HIS A 203 -7.73 -2.12 -5.78
N PHE A 204 -6.87 -2.45 -6.74
CA PHE A 204 -5.92 -1.50 -7.32
C PHE A 204 -5.76 -1.71 -8.82
N ARG A 205 -5.38 -0.64 -9.54
CA ARG A 205 -5.04 -0.74 -10.97
C ARG A 205 -3.61 -1.26 -11.12
N PRO A 206 -3.40 -2.38 -11.83
CA PRO A 206 -2.06 -2.88 -12.11
C PRO A 206 -1.35 -1.98 -13.13
N ALA A 207 -0.01 -2.00 -13.11
CA ALA A 207 0.78 -1.34 -14.15
C ALA A 207 0.36 -1.85 -15.54
N ASN A 208 0.09 -0.95 -16.48
CA ASN A 208 -0.28 -1.30 -17.85
C ASN A 208 0.83 -1.03 -18.87
N THR A 209 1.94 -0.40 -18.46
CA THR A 209 3.14 -0.20 -19.26
C THR A 209 4.32 -1.01 -18.73
N LEU A 210 5.24 -1.39 -19.62
CA LEU A 210 6.47 -2.10 -19.23
C LEU A 210 7.38 -1.22 -18.33
N GLU A 211 7.38 0.07 -18.56
CA GLU A 211 8.16 1.03 -17.76
C GLU A 211 7.65 1.09 -16.33
N ASP A 212 6.34 1.19 -16.11
CA ASP A 212 5.74 1.20 -14.78
C ASP A 212 5.92 -0.15 -14.08
N PHE A 213 5.76 -1.27 -14.79
CA PHE A 213 6.03 -2.60 -14.24
C PHE A 213 7.49 -2.70 -13.76
N ALA A 214 8.45 -2.34 -14.62
CA ALA A 214 9.87 -2.39 -14.27
C ALA A 214 10.19 -1.43 -13.11
N SER A 215 9.63 -0.23 -13.11
CA SER A 215 9.79 0.75 -12.04
C SER A 215 9.30 0.21 -10.68
N GLN A 216 8.12 -0.42 -10.64
CA GLN A 216 7.57 -1.04 -9.43
C GLN A 216 8.47 -2.18 -8.91
N VAL A 217 8.96 -3.06 -9.80
CA VAL A 217 9.86 -4.15 -9.42
C VAL A 217 11.21 -3.63 -8.91
N LEU A 218 11.80 -2.66 -9.61
CA LEU A 218 13.08 -2.07 -9.22
C LEU A 218 12.97 -1.35 -7.87
N ARG A 219 11.90 -0.60 -7.66
CA ARG A 219 11.61 0.06 -6.39
C ARG A 219 11.45 -0.95 -5.24
N ALA A 220 10.65 -2.01 -5.44
CA ALA A 220 10.48 -3.05 -4.44
C ALA A 220 11.83 -3.67 -4.07
N ASN A 221 12.66 -4.02 -5.06
CA ASN A 221 14.00 -4.56 -4.84
C ASN A 221 14.91 -3.60 -4.06
N ASN A 222 14.91 -2.31 -4.39
CA ASN A 222 15.73 -1.32 -3.70
C ASN A 222 15.25 -1.08 -2.26
N GLY A 223 13.93 -1.00 -2.06
CA GLY A 223 13.34 -0.89 -0.74
C GLY A 223 13.66 -2.09 0.15
N HIS A 224 13.56 -3.32 -0.38
CA HIS A 224 13.97 -4.53 0.34
C HIS A 224 15.46 -4.50 0.72
N LYS A 225 16.35 -4.12 -0.20
CA LYS A 225 17.78 -3.97 0.09
C LYS A 225 18.04 -2.94 1.18
N GLN A 226 17.39 -1.78 1.10
CA GLN A 226 17.51 -0.71 2.08
C GLN A 226 17.10 -1.19 3.47
N VAL A 227 15.91 -1.76 3.62
CA VAL A 227 15.41 -2.23 4.91
C VAL A 227 16.27 -3.38 5.45
N THR A 228 16.72 -4.30 4.58
CA THR A 228 17.65 -5.37 4.97
C THR A 228 19.01 -4.81 5.46
N SER A 229 19.48 -3.71 4.89
CA SER A 229 20.73 -3.08 5.36
C SER A 229 20.59 -2.45 6.76
N ILE A 230 19.38 -2.01 7.14
CA ILE A 230 19.08 -1.40 8.44
C ILE A 230 18.89 -2.48 9.53
N TYR A 231 18.09 -3.51 9.24
CA TYR A 231 17.67 -4.51 10.24
C TYR A 231 18.41 -5.85 10.14
N GLY A 232 19.28 -6.02 9.12
CA GLY A 232 19.89 -7.29 8.84
C GLY A 232 18.93 -8.27 8.16
N LYS A 233 19.34 -9.53 8.03
CA LYS A 233 18.45 -10.61 7.60
C LYS A 233 17.54 -10.96 8.80
N THR A 234 16.34 -10.45 8.82
CA THR A 234 15.37 -10.83 9.83
C THR A 234 14.92 -12.28 9.61
N GLU A 235 14.52 -12.98 10.69
CA GLU A 235 13.98 -14.36 10.61
C GLU A 235 12.70 -14.46 9.78
N HIS A 236 12.15 -13.32 9.40
CA HIS A 236 10.91 -13.15 8.64
C HIS A 236 11.15 -13.04 7.13
N HIS A 237 11.98 -13.92 6.55
CA HIS A 237 12.21 -13.96 5.11
C HIS A 237 11.20 -14.84 4.39
N LEU A 238 10.87 -14.44 3.18
CA LEU A 238 10.11 -15.27 2.24
C LEU A 238 10.74 -16.68 2.18
N ASN A 239 9.98 -17.70 2.52
CA ASN A 239 10.43 -19.08 2.37
C ASN A 239 10.49 -19.42 0.89
N TYR A 240 11.70 -19.44 0.34
CA TYR A 240 11.92 -19.67 -1.09
C TYR A 240 11.32 -20.99 -1.59
N LYS A 241 11.26 -22.04 -0.76
CA LYS A 241 10.64 -23.31 -1.15
C LYS A 241 9.14 -23.17 -1.38
N ILE A 242 8.45 -22.46 -0.49
CA ILE A 242 7.01 -22.18 -0.63
C ILE A 242 6.77 -21.21 -1.79
N ALA A 243 7.58 -20.16 -1.90
CA ALA A 243 7.48 -19.20 -3.00
C ALA A 243 7.66 -19.87 -4.36
N LEU A 244 8.63 -20.77 -4.50
CA LEU A 244 8.86 -21.56 -5.72
C LEU A 244 7.70 -22.52 -6.00
N PHE A 245 7.24 -23.26 -4.98
CA PHE A 245 6.12 -24.19 -5.14
C PHE A 245 4.84 -23.47 -5.60
N GLU A 246 4.49 -22.37 -4.95
CA GLU A 246 3.32 -21.57 -5.35
C GLU A 246 3.55 -20.90 -6.71
N GLY A 247 4.78 -20.51 -7.05
CA GLY A 247 5.13 -20.02 -8.38
C GLY A 247 4.82 -21.04 -9.44
N LEU A 248 5.31 -22.27 -9.32
CA LEU A 248 5.06 -23.37 -10.26
C LEU A 248 3.56 -23.69 -10.38
N ARG A 249 2.85 -23.71 -9.25
CA ARG A 249 1.39 -23.94 -9.24
C ARG A 249 0.63 -22.83 -9.98
N ASN A 250 1.04 -21.57 -9.82
CA ASN A 250 0.42 -20.45 -10.53
C ASN A 250 0.76 -20.47 -12.04
N VAL A 251 1.98 -20.88 -12.43
CA VAL A 251 2.35 -21.07 -13.85
C VAL A 251 1.40 -22.05 -14.55
N VAL A 252 1.07 -23.18 -13.90
CA VAL A 252 0.13 -24.16 -14.45
C VAL A 252 -1.29 -23.57 -14.58
N LYS A 253 -1.70 -22.72 -13.64
CA LYS A 253 -3.05 -22.13 -13.65
C LYS A 253 -3.19 -20.94 -14.61
N ASP A 254 -2.12 -20.20 -14.84
CA ASP A 254 -2.10 -18.96 -15.63
C ASP A 254 -0.79 -18.90 -16.46
N PRO A 255 -0.67 -19.74 -17.52
CA PRO A 255 0.55 -19.77 -18.33
C PRO A 255 0.78 -18.47 -19.10
N ILE A 256 -0.29 -17.74 -19.47
CA ILE A 256 -0.19 -16.47 -20.18
C ILE A 256 0.37 -15.39 -19.23
N GLY A 257 -0.15 -15.31 -18.02
CA GLY A 257 0.39 -14.41 -16.99
C GLY A 257 1.84 -14.72 -16.68
N ALA A 258 2.21 -16.00 -16.54
CA ALA A 258 3.58 -16.43 -16.31
C ALA A 258 4.53 -16.02 -17.45
N ALA A 259 4.14 -16.25 -18.71
CA ALA A 259 4.90 -15.80 -19.89
C ALA A 259 5.04 -14.28 -19.90
N SER A 260 3.98 -13.55 -19.54
CA SER A 260 3.99 -12.10 -19.46
C SER A 260 4.99 -11.59 -18.42
N VAL A 261 5.01 -12.17 -17.20
CA VAL A 261 6.02 -11.84 -16.17
C VAL A 261 7.42 -12.09 -16.69
N PHE A 262 7.66 -13.24 -17.31
CA PHE A 262 8.97 -13.59 -17.84
C PHE A 262 9.46 -12.53 -18.85
N LEU A 263 8.62 -12.17 -19.82
CA LEU A 263 8.93 -11.15 -20.84
C LEU A 263 9.14 -9.77 -20.21
N CYS A 264 8.29 -9.36 -19.25
CA CYS A 264 8.48 -8.11 -18.51
C CYS A 264 9.82 -8.11 -17.76
N CYS A 265 10.19 -9.23 -17.11
CA CYS A 265 11.45 -9.34 -16.38
C CYS A 265 12.68 -9.25 -17.28
N LEU A 266 12.62 -9.74 -18.52
CA LEU A 266 13.70 -9.59 -19.50
C LEU A 266 13.97 -8.12 -19.83
N MET A 267 12.97 -7.23 -19.72
CA MET A 267 13.12 -5.80 -19.99
C MET A 267 13.64 -5.00 -18.80
N ILE A 268 13.65 -5.57 -17.58
CA ILE A 268 14.11 -4.85 -16.37
C ILE A 268 15.54 -4.29 -16.50
N PRO A 269 16.56 -5.00 -17.03
CA PRO A 269 17.89 -4.44 -17.18
C PRO A 269 17.94 -3.17 -18.03
N TYR A 270 17.16 -3.14 -19.12
CA TYR A 270 17.01 -1.96 -19.98
C TYR A 270 16.42 -0.78 -19.21
N TYR A 271 15.31 -0.98 -18.49
CA TYR A 271 14.68 0.09 -17.71
C TYR A 271 15.54 0.52 -16.53
N LYS A 272 16.29 -0.38 -15.91
CA LYS A 272 17.26 -0.06 -14.85
C LYS A 272 18.34 0.92 -15.35
N TRP A 273 18.78 0.76 -16.58
CA TRP A 273 19.74 1.69 -17.20
C TRP A 273 19.10 3.04 -17.53
N ARG A 274 17.82 3.03 -17.95
CA ARG A 274 17.09 4.22 -18.39
C ARG A 274 16.58 5.09 -17.22
N ILE A 275 16.12 4.48 -16.13
CA ILE A 275 15.57 5.18 -14.97
C ILE A 275 16.74 5.63 -14.08
N ARG A 276 16.95 6.96 -14.00
CA ARG A 276 18.12 7.52 -13.29
C ARG A 276 17.99 7.58 -11.77
N ASP A 277 16.77 7.73 -11.22
CA ASP A 277 16.53 8.01 -9.78
C ASP A 277 15.90 6.83 -9.00
N LEU A 278 16.45 5.63 -9.17
CA LEU A 278 15.94 4.42 -8.52
C LEU A 278 16.06 4.42 -6.98
N ASN A 279 16.93 5.25 -6.42
CA ASN A 279 17.18 5.33 -4.98
C ASN A 279 16.53 6.55 -4.32
N SER A 280 15.84 7.38 -5.10
CA SER A 280 15.16 8.55 -4.56
C SER A 280 13.90 8.14 -3.77
N PRO A 281 13.69 8.65 -2.56
CA PRO A 281 12.41 8.52 -1.86
C PRO A 281 11.27 9.25 -2.59
N LEU A 282 11.61 10.20 -3.47
CA LEU A 282 10.71 10.92 -4.38
C LEU A 282 10.61 10.24 -5.77
N TRP A 283 10.65 8.94 -5.80
CA TRP A 283 10.68 8.13 -7.02
C TRP A 283 9.54 8.40 -8.00
N HIS A 284 9.74 7.93 -9.24
CA HIS A 284 8.80 8.10 -10.34
C HIS A 284 7.43 7.46 -9.99
N THR A 285 6.38 8.21 -10.11
CA THR A 285 5.01 7.69 -9.95
C THR A 285 4.61 6.91 -11.20
N ALA A 286 3.96 5.76 -11.03
CA ALA A 286 3.41 5.00 -12.13
C ALA A 286 2.27 5.78 -12.79
N LEU A 287 2.55 6.44 -13.91
CA LEU A 287 1.57 7.28 -14.60
C LEU A 287 0.38 6.47 -15.13
N SER A 288 0.61 5.20 -15.47
CA SER A 288 -0.45 4.34 -16.00
C SER A 288 -1.51 3.94 -14.96
N THR A 289 -1.24 4.09 -13.67
CA THR A 289 -2.24 3.85 -12.61
C THR A 289 -3.06 5.10 -12.29
N LYS A 290 -2.64 6.28 -12.79
CA LYS A 290 -3.26 7.58 -12.54
C LYS A 290 -4.16 8.06 -13.68
N ASN A 291 -4.01 7.52 -14.87
CA ASN A 291 -4.81 7.88 -16.04
C ASN A 291 -5.95 6.87 -16.21
N THR A 292 -7.16 7.35 -16.12
CA THR A 292 -8.40 6.66 -16.53
C THR A 292 -8.89 7.22 -17.83
#